data_aacb2e0f967a896d709458753ec857de
#
_entry.id   aacb2e0f967a896d709458753ec857de
#
_cell.length_a   1.000
_cell.length_b   1.000
_cell.length_c   1.000
_cell.angle_alpha   90.00
_cell.angle_beta   90.00
_cell.angle_gamma   90.00
#
_symmetry.space_group_name_H-M   'P 1'
#
loop_
_entity.id
_entity.type
_entity.pdbx_description
1 polymer ?
#
loop_
_entity_poly.entity_id
_entity_poly.type
_entity_poly.pdbx_seq_one_letter_code
_entity_poly.pdbx_strand_id
1 'polypeptide(L)'
;MGVYRHDYILIGAKIDTKVVNDEFFESGDNDEFLYERKHKKGEIAYLYDGYSGEYFIVGIPIQVKHDANDGFAYFEYDSLLAEHFEYIDKVHNHVKEKFNEFVEPKLIVLSHYT
;
A
#
# COMPACT_ATOMS: atom_id res chain seq x y z
N MET A 1 -11.10 21.63 -1.43
CA MET A 1 -10.82 20.21 -1.58
C MET A 1 -9.52 20.01 -2.32
N GLY A 2 -8.59 19.40 -1.67
CA GLY A 2 -7.30 19.12 -2.27
C GLY A 2 -7.14 17.65 -2.62
N VAL A 3 -6.38 17.39 -3.68
CA VAL A 3 -5.85 16.07 -3.96
C VAL A 3 -4.45 16.06 -3.40
N TYR A 4 -4.14 15.05 -2.60
CA TYR A 4 -2.83 14.93 -1.97
C TYR A 4 -2.05 13.78 -2.58
N ARG A 5 -0.80 14.04 -2.92
CA ARG A 5 0.12 13.02 -3.42
C ARG A 5 0.96 12.47 -2.28
N HIS A 6 1.02 11.16 -2.19
CA HIS A 6 1.87 10.46 -1.24
C HIS A 6 2.77 9.51 -2.04
N ASP A 7 4.07 9.61 -1.83
CA ASP A 7 5.03 8.79 -2.55
C ASP A 7 5.50 7.64 -1.67
N TYR A 8 5.49 6.43 -2.26
CA TYR A 8 5.80 5.19 -1.54
C TYR A 8 6.86 4.38 -2.25
N ILE A 9 7.73 3.77 -1.45
CA ILE A 9 8.46 2.57 -1.83
C ILE A 9 7.98 1.50 -0.86
N LEU A 10 7.43 0.43 -1.39
CA LEU A 10 6.83 -0.62 -0.55
C LEU A 10 7.06 -2.01 -1.11
N ILE A 11 7.01 -2.99 -0.23
CA ILE A 11 6.87 -4.39 -0.62
C ILE A 11 5.37 -4.66 -0.64
N GLY A 12 4.82 -4.97 -1.80
CA GLY A 12 3.38 -5.09 -1.91
C GLY A 12 2.90 -6.06 -2.97
N ALA A 13 1.63 -6.39 -2.87
CA ALA A 13 0.92 -7.24 -3.81
C ALA A 13 -0.28 -6.47 -4.37
N LYS A 14 -0.36 -6.40 -5.69
CA LYS A 14 -1.52 -5.81 -6.37
C LYS A 14 -2.59 -6.88 -6.50
N ILE A 15 -3.77 -6.58 -5.98
CA ILE A 15 -4.93 -7.46 -6.02
C ILE A 15 -5.96 -6.87 -6.97
N ASP A 16 -6.60 -7.73 -7.77
CA ASP A 16 -7.69 -7.29 -8.64
C ASP A 16 -8.82 -6.73 -7.78
N THR A 17 -9.25 -5.51 -8.06
CA THR A 17 -10.31 -4.85 -7.31
C THR A 17 -11.62 -5.63 -7.32
N LYS A 18 -11.83 -6.48 -8.31
CA LYS A 18 -13.01 -7.36 -8.40
C LYS A 18 -13.04 -8.44 -7.32
N VAL A 19 -11.88 -8.79 -6.78
CA VAL A 19 -11.77 -9.78 -5.71
C VAL A 19 -12.14 -9.18 -4.36
N VAL A 20 -11.92 -7.87 -4.21
CA VAL A 20 -12.20 -7.15 -2.98
C VAL A 20 -13.67 -6.75 -3.00
N ASN A 21 -14.45 -7.34 -2.12
CA ASN A 21 -15.89 -7.12 -2.11
C ASN A 21 -16.29 -5.79 -1.45
N ASP A 22 -17.54 -5.38 -1.68
CA ASP A 22 -18.06 -4.13 -1.15
C ASP A 22 -18.04 -4.10 0.38
N GLU A 23 -18.24 -5.26 1.00
CA GLU A 23 -18.20 -5.39 2.45
C GLU A 23 -16.85 -4.96 3.04
N PHE A 24 -15.76 -5.28 2.37
CA PHE A 24 -14.43 -4.83 2.80
C PHE A 24 -14.33 -3.31 2.77
N PHE A 25 -14.79 -2.68 1.70
CA PHE A 25 -14.72 -1.23 1.55
C PHE A 25 -15.68 -0.49 2.49
N GLU A 26 -16.78 -1.11 2.84
CA GLU A 26 -17.79 -0.51 3.73
C GLU A 26 -17.49 -0.72 5.21
N SER A 27 -16.54 -1.59 5.52
CA SER A 27 -16.17 -1.87 6.90
C SER A 27 -15.44 -0.68 7.52
N GLY A 28 -15.97 -0.13 8.60
CA GLY A 28 -15.32 0.95 9.34
C GLY A 28 -13.96 0.58 9.90
N ASP A 29 -13.72 -0.71 10.11
CA ASP A 29 -12.44 -1.20 10.62
C ASP A 29 -11.30 -1.01 9.60
N ASN A 30 -11.63 -0.84 8.32
CA ASN A 30 -10.65 -0.66 7.25
C ASN A 30 -10.46 0.80 6.84
N ASP A 31 -11.29 1.72 7.31
CA ASP A 31 -11.19 3.14 6.93
C ASP A 31 -9.80 3.73 7.23
N GLU A 32 -9.23 3.36 8.35
CA GLU A 32 -7.90 3.83 8.75
C GLU A 32 -6.82 3.41 7.73
N PHE A 33 -6.97 2.24 7.15
CA PHE A 33 -6.01 1.72 6.19
C PHE A 33 -6.24 2.25 4.77
N LEU A 34 -7.48 2.59 4.43
CA LEU A 34 -7.84 2.97 3.06
C LEU A 34 -7.76 4.47 2.82
N TYR A 35 -8.15 5.26 3.79
CA TYR A 35 -8.41 6.68 3.54
C TYR A 35 -7.62 7.63 4.44
N GLU A 36 -7.13 7.16 5.56
CA GLU A 36 -6.36 8.01 6.45
C GLU A 36 -4.88 7.99 6.10
N ARG A 37 -4.22 9.14 6.31
CA ARG A 37 -2.80 9.33 6.00
C ARG A 37 -1.91 8.79 7.12
N LYS A 38 -2.19 7.59 7.58
CA LYS A 38 -1.48 6.98 8.70
C LYS A 38 -0.57 5.83 8.29
N HIS A 39 -0.37 5.64 7.00
CA HIS A 39 0.52 4.59 6.54
C HIS A 39 1.93 4.82 7.07
N LYS A 40 2.45 3.82 7.74
CA LYS A 40 3.75 3.91 8.42
C LYS A 40 4.70 2.85 7.90
N LYS A 41 5.99 3.16 7.96
CA LYS A 41 7.03 2.20 7.62
C LYS A 41 6.90 0.95 8.50
N GLY A 42 6.98 -0.22 7.86
CA GLY A 42 6.98 -1.49 8.56
C GLY A 42 5.62 -2.06 8.93
N GLU A 43 4.53 -1.36 8.64
CA GLU A 43 3.17 -1.80 8.95
C GLU A 43 2.37 -2.07 7.69
N ILE A 44 1.46 -3.05 7.74
CA ILE A 44 0.57 -3.35 6.61
C ILE A 44 -0.28 -2.12 6.29
N ALA A 45 -0.36 -1.80 5.00
CA ALA A 45 -1.17 -0.71 4.48
C ALA A 45 -1.97 -1.17 3.26
N TYR A 46 -3.13 -0.58 3.08
CA TYR A 46 -3.97 -0.80 1.90
C TYR A 46 -3.99 0.48 1.08
N LEU A 47 -3.63 0.38 -0.19
CA LEU A 47 -3.61 1.50 -1.12
C LEU A 47 -4.64 1.27 -2.21
N TYR A 48 -5.78 1.92 -2.10
CA TYR A 48 -6.85 1.82 -3.07
C TYR A 48 -6.92 3.09 -3.92
N ASP A 49 -6.91 2.92 -5.25
CA ASP A 49 -7.10 4.02 -6.19
C ASP A 49 -8.59 4.40 -6.23
N GLY A 50 -8.96 5.36 -5.41
CA GLY A 50 -10.34 5.82 -5.32
C GLY A 50 -10.79 6.70 -6.50
N TYR A 51 -9.84 7.12 -7.36
CA TYR A 51 -10.16 7.99 -8.49
C TYR A 51 -10.48 7.20 -9.77
N SER A 52 -9.70 6.18 -10.08
CA SER A 52 -9.92 5.39 -11.30
C SER A 52 -10.19 3.92 -11.03
N GLY A 53 -9.98 3.44 -9.80
CA GLY A 53 -10.17 2.04 -9.45
C GLY A 53 -9.18 1.10 -10.11
N GLU A 54 -8.05 1.62 -10.57
CA GLU A 54 -7.07 0.81 -11.31
C GLU A 54 -6.30 -0.16 -10.43
N TYR A 55 -6.14 0.16 -9.14
CA TYR A 55 -5.35 -0.73 -8.30
C TYR A 55 -5.87 -0.80 -6.88
N PHE A 56 -5.64 -1.95 -6.27
CA PHE A 56 -5.71 -2.17 -4.84
C PHE A 56 -4.44 -2.91 -4.45
N ILE A 57 -3.63 -2.27 -3.61
CA ILE A 57 -2.33 -2.80 -3.22
C ILE A 57 -2.31 -3.02 -1.73
N VAL A 58 -1.91 -4.22 -1.32
CA VAL A 58 -1.63 -4.55 0.08
C VAL A 58 -0.13 -4.60 0.22
N GLY A 59 0.42 -3.81 1.13
CA GLY A 59 1.87 -3.78 1.25
C GLY A 59 2.37 -3.22 2.56
N ILE A 60 3.69 -3.27 2.72
CA ILE A 60 4.38 -2.70 3.86
C ILE A 60 5.31 -1.61 3.33
N PRO A 61 5.06 -0.33 3.68
CA PRO A 61 5.93 0.75 3.22
C PRO A 61 7.34 0.61 3.78
N ILE A 62 8.32 0.73 2.89
CA ILE A 62 9.74 0.83 3.25
C ILE A 62 10.10 2.29 3.42
N GLN A 63 9.61 3.14 2.52
CA GLN A 63 9.70 4.58 2.62
C GLN A 63 8.37 5.18 2.20
N VAL A 64 7.99 6.26 2.86
CA VAL A 64 6.78 6.99 2.53
C VAL A 64 7.00 8.48 2.77
N LYS A 65 6.53 9.30 1.84
CA LYS A 65 6.47 10.74 2.00
C LYS A 65 5.04 11.19 1.74
N HIS A 66 4.39 11.64 2.80
CA HIS A 66 3.05 12.17 2.71
C HIS A 66 3.06 13.62 2.25
N ASP A 67 1.99 14.05 1.61
CA ASP A 67 1.79 15.44 1.20
C ASP A 67 2.93 15.95 0.31
N ALA A 68 3.31 15.16 -0.69
CA ALA A 68 4.43 15.47 -1.58
C ALA A 68 4.07 16.49 -2.68
N ASN A 69 2.98 17.23 -2.52
CA ASN A 69 2.46 18.16 -3.53
C ASN A 69 3.34 19.38 -3.76
N ASP A 70 4.17 19.74 -2.77
CA ASP A 70 5.01 20.94 -2.83
C ASP A 70 6.31 20.76 -3.61
N GLY A 71 6.48 19.62 -4.22
CA GLY A 71 7.69 19.37 -4.94
C GLY A 71 7.89 17.90 -5.20
N PHE A 72 9.15 17.48 -5.14
CA PHE A 72 9.46 16.14 -5.45
C PHE A 72 9.90 15.35 -4.21
N ALA A 73 9.59 14.05 -4.19
CA ALA A 73 10.05 13.18 -3.13
C ALA A 73 11.40 12.56 -3.53
N TYR A 74 12.30 12.51 -2.58
CA TYR A 74 13.63 11.94 -2.79
C TYR A 74 13.87 10.85 -1.75
N PHE A 75 14.22 9.66 -2.23
CA PHE A 75 14.53 8.53 -1.37
C PHE A 75 15.90 7.96 -1.73
N GLU A 76 16.68 7.64 -0.72
CA GLU A 76 17.94 6.92 -0.89
C GLU A 76 17.84 5.54 -0.27
N TYR A 77 18.36 4.55 -0.99
CA TYR A 77 18.43 3.19 -0.53
C TYR A 77 19.80 2.61 -0.82
N ASP A 78 20.50 2.24 0.22
CA ASP A 78 21.82 1.61 0.07
C ASP A 78 21.69 0.16 -0.37
N SER A 79 20.74 -0.55 0.21
CA SER A 79 20.52 -1.97 -0.12
C SER A 79 19.20 -2.43 0.47
N LEU A 80 18.70 -3.58 -0.02
CA LEU A 80 17.60 -4.27 0.61
C LEU A 80 18.11 -4.94 1.88
N LEU A 81 17.46 -4.63 2.99
CA LEU A 81 17.80 -5.21 4.28
C LEU A 81 17.13 -6.57 4.46
N ALA A 82 17.67 -7.40 5.34
CA ALA A 82 17.10 -8.73 5.62
C ALA A 82 15.64 -8.65 6.05
N GLU A 83 15.25 -7.61 6.79
CA GLU A 83 13.87 -7.42 7.23
C GLU A 83 12.90 -7.22 6.06
N HIS A 84 13.37 -6.78 4.88
CA HIS A 84 12.52 -6.66 3.71
C HIS A 84 12.06 -8.02 3.20
N PHE A 85 12.85 -9.05 3.38
CA PHE A 85 12.45 -10.42 3.05
C PHE A 85 11.34 -10.90 3.99
N GLU A 86 11.37 -10.49 5.25
CA GLU A 86 10.29 -10.77 6.18
C GLU A 86 8.99 -10.08 5.74
N TYR A 87 9.09 -8.89 5.15
CA TYR A 87 7.94 -8.17 4.64
C TYR A 87 7.26 -8.91 3.49
N ILE A 88 8.04 -9.56 2.64
CA ILE A 88 7.48 -10.39 1.55
C ILE A 88 6.57 -11.47 2.13
N ASP A 89 7.04 -12.18 3.13
CA ASP A 89 6.25 -13.23 3.78
C ASP A 89 5.03 -12.67 4.49
N LYS A 90 5.17 -11.55 5.18
CA LYS A 90 4.06 -10.90 5.88
C LYS A 90 2.96 -10.46 4.92
N VAL A 91 3.33 -9.85 3.80
CA VAL A 91 2.36 -9.41 2.80
C VAL A 91 1.69 -10.60 2.16
N HIS A 92 2.46 -11.61 1.76
CA HIS A 92 1.92 -12.82 1.15
C HIS A 92 0.90 -13.49 2.06
N ASN A 93 1.25 -13.69 3.32
CA ASN A 93 0.37 -14.33 4.30
C ASN A 93 -0.87 -13.49 4.58
N HIS A 94 -0.72 -12.18 4.67
CA HIS A 94 -1.86 -11.29 4.89
C HIS A 94 -2.86 -11.35 3.75
N VAL A 95 -2.37 -11.30 2.50
CA VAL A 95 -3.21 -11.40 1.30
C VAL A 95 -3.93 -12.74 1.23
N LYS A 96 -3.22 -13.82 1.53
CA LYS A 96 -3.80 -15.15 1.56
C LYS A 96 -4.91 -15.27 2.60
N GLU A 97 -4.67 -14.79 3.81
CA GLU A 97 -5.62 -14.90 4.92
C GLU A 97 -6.83 -13.98 4.74
N LYS A 98 -6.59 -12.76 4.29
CA LYS A 98 -7.64 -11.74 4.21
C LYS A 98 -8.46 -11.82 2.93
N PHE A 99 -7.81 -12.13 1.81
CA PHE A 99 -8.43 -12.09 0.48
C PHE A 99 -8.46 -13.44 -0.23
N ASN A 100 -7.86 -14.46 0.35
CA ASN A 100 -7.74 -15.79 -0.24
C ASN A 100 -7.09 -15.73 -1.63
N GLU A 101 -6.07 -14.88 -1.78
CA GLU A 101 -5.32 -14.69 -3.02
C GLU A 101 -3.87 -15.10 -2.84
N PHE A 102 -3.27 -15.60 -3.91
CA PHE A 102 -1.87 -16.03 -3.93
C PHE A 102 -1.11 -15.15 -4.91
N VAL A 103 -0.64 -14.01 -4.43
CA VAL A 103 0.12 -13.04 -5.23
C VAL A 103 1.50 -12.92 -4.64
N GLU A 104 2.53 -13.01 -5.49
CA GLU A 104 3.90 -12.81 -5.05
C GLU A 104 4.15 -11.32 -4.83
N PRO A 105 4.51 -10.90 -3.61
CA PRO A 105 4.82 -9.48 -3.36
C PRO A 105 6.07 -9.05 -4.11
N LYS A 106 6.07 -7.78 -4.53
CA LYS A 106 7.17 -7.16 -5.28
C LYS A 106 7.53 -5.83 -4.67
N LEU A 107 8.70 -5.33 -5.02
CA LEU A 107 9.06 -3.96 -4.71
C LEU A 107 8.29 -3.03 -5.65
N ILE A 108 7.51 -2.15 -5.06
CA ILE A 108 6.66 -1.22 -5.81
C ILE A 108 7.06 0.21 -5.46
N VAL A 109 7.19 1.04 -6.48
CA VAL A 109 7.40 2.49 -6.34
C VAL A 109 6.16 3.16 -6.91
N LEU A 110 5.51 3.98 -6.10
CA LEU A 110 4.17 4.46 -6.42
C LEU A 110 3.93 5.87 -5.90
N SER A 111 3.29 6.70 -6.72
CA SER A 111 2.67 7.93 -6.26
C SER A 111 1.17 7.66 -6.10
N HIS A 112 0.70 7.79 -4.88
CA HIS A 112 -0.70 7.50 -4.52
C HIS A 112 -1.40 8.81 -4.19
N TYR A 113 -2.60 8.99 -4.73
CA TYR A 113 -3.40 10.20 -4.55
C TYR A 113 -4.62 9.92 -3.69
N THR A 114 -4.86 10.77 -2.71
CA THR A 114 -6.05 10.69 -1.85
C THR A 114 -6.81 11.99 -1.78
#